data_9d61c3f5cc0fd74ba3bc5c9db9183cec
#
_entry.id   9d61c3f5cc0fd74ba3bc5c9db9183cec
#
_cell.length_a   1.000
_cell.length_b   1.000
_cell.length_c   1.000
_cell.angle_alpha   90.00
_cell.angle_beta   90.00
_cell.angle_gamma   90.00
#
_symmetry.space_group_name_H-M   'P 1'
#
loop_
_entity.id
_entity.type
_entity.pdbx_description
1 polymer ?
#
loop_
_entity_poly.entity_id
_entity_poly.type
_entity_poly.pdbx_seq_one_letter_code
_entity_poly.pdbx_strand_id
1 'polypeptide(L)'
;MTNKQFFYGRVSTKEQNADRQIKAARDFGIDDRDIYIDKKSGKDFDREQYQILKGQLRDGDLLVILSIDRLGRNYDQIITEWRDIISLGCDILVLDMPILDTRNTDGGLTKRFISDLFLQILSYVSEQERENIRSRQRQGIETARSQGKYKGRKPIDVQNFQEVYAEWKRGTITARKAMELLGGIKPNTFYRRVKEHEASVG
;
A
#
# COMPACT_ATOMS: atom_id res chain seq x y z
N MET A 1 4.80 -12.27 37.11
CA MET A 1 5.34 -12.77 35.82
C MET A 1 6.42 -11.78 35.37
N THR A 2 7.57 -12.25 34.94
CA THR A 2 8.64 -11.34 34.48
C THR A 2 8.24 -10.86 33.09
N ASN A 3 8.02 -9.55 32.94
CA ASN A 3 7.72 -8.90 31.67
C ASN A 3 8.92 -9.07 30.74
N LYS A 4 8.70 -9.61 29.54
CA LYS A 4 9.73 -9.83 28.55
C LYS A 4 9.97 -8.56 27.71
N GLN A 5 11.19 -8.45 27.20
CA GLN A 5 11.56 -7.39 26.28
C GLN A 5 11.90 -8.02 24.93
N PHE A 6 11.27 -7.54 23.88
CA PHE A 6 11.46 -7.99 22.52
C PHE A 6 11.95 -6.86 21.64
N PHE A 7 12.79 -7.16 20.67
CA PHE A 7 13.17 -6.18 19.65
C PHE A 7 12.65 -6.59 18.29
N TYR A 8 12.08 -5.62 17.58
CA TYR A 8 11.74 -5.80 16.18
C TYR A 8 12.50 -4.82 15.29
N GLY A 9 13.06 -5.37 14.20
CA GLY A 9 13.74 -4.61 13.18
C GLY A 9 13.35 -5.05 11.77
N ARG A 10 13.56 -4.16 10.79
CA ARG A 10 13.28 -4.43 9.38
C ARG A 10 14.32 -3.79 8.48
N VAL A 11 14.78 -4.53 7.47
CA VAL A 11 15.69 -4.02 6.42
C VAL A 11 15.05 -4.21 5.05
N SER A 12 15.20 -3.23 4.15
CA SER A 12 14.52 -3.18 2.86
C SER A 12 15.22 -3.95 1.74
N THR A 13 16.52 -4.24 1.87
CA THR A 13 17.33 -4.97 0.89
C THR A 13 18.24 -5.98 1.56
N LYS A 14 18.69 -7.01 0.80
CA LYS A 14 19.69 -7.98 1.28
C LYS A 14 21.01 -7.32 1.68
N GLU A 15 21.32 -6.15 1.11
CA GLU A 15 22.56 -5.41 1.29
C GLU A 15 22.50 -4.39 2.45
N GLN A 16 21.29 -4.02 2.89
CA GLN A 16 21.16 -3.18 4.08
C GLN A 16 21.45 -4.02 5.32
N ASN A 17 22.55 -3.67 5.97
CA ASN A 17 23.02 -4.37 7.15
C ASN A 17 22.07 -4.15 8.33
N ALA A 18 21.52 -5.26 8.87
CA ALA A 18 20.71 -5.25 10.09
C ALA A 18 21.57 -4.97 11.34
N ASP A 19 22.91 -4.98 11.23
CA ASP A 19 23.83 -4.92 12.35
C ASP A 19 23.62 -3.69 13.24
N ARG A 20 23.30 -2.54 12.63
CA ARG A 20 22.99 -1.33 13.42
C ARG A 20 21.78 -1.53 14.34
N GLN A 21 20.74 -2.21 13.84
CA GLN A 21 19.52 -2.46 14.62
C GLN A 21 19.77 -3.53 15.68
N ILE A 22 20.48 -4.62 15.32
CA ILE A 22 20.86 -5.67 16.25
C ILE A 22 21.78 -5.13 17.35
N LYS A 23 22.75 -4.27 16.98
CA LYS A 23 23.61 -3.61 17.95
C LYS A 23 22.79 -2.75 18.93
N ALA A 24 21.86 -1.94 18.43
CA ALA A 24 21.00 -1.12 19.29
C ALA A 24 20.15 -1.97 20.24
N ALA A 25 19.66 -3.13 19.79
CA ALA A 25 18.93 -4.08 20.64
C ALA A 25 19.82 -4.63 21.77
N ARG A 26 21.05 -5.06 21.43
CA ARG A 26 22.02 -5.58 22.41
C ARG A 26 22.47 -4.50 23.38
N ASP A 27 22.76 -3.29 22.91
CA ASP A 27 23.14 -2.15 23.74
C ASP A 27 22.01 -1.77 24.73
N PHE A 28 20.74 -2.03 24.34
CA PHE A 28 19.57 -1.87 25.21
C PHE A 28 19.43 -3.03 26.23
N GLY A 29 20.12 -4.16 26.02
CA GLY A 29 20.10 -5.31 26.91
C GLY A 29 19.13 -6.44 26.51
N ILE A 30 18.71 -6.49 25.23
CA ILE A 30 17.84 -7.56 24.72
C ILE A 30 18.68 -8.75 24.27
N ASP A 31 18.30 -9.95 24.70
CA ASP A 31 18.94 -11.21 24.30
C ASP A 31 18.71 -11.49 22.81
N ASP A 32 19.70 -12.10 22.14
CA ASP A 32 19.65 -12.41 20.70
C ASP A 32 18.42 -13.26 20.30
N ARG A 33 17.94 -14.13 21.17
CA ARG A 33 16.74 -14.96 20.97
C ARG A 33 15.43 -14.17 20.92
N ASP A 34 15.44 -12.95 21.49
CA ASP A 34 14.26 -12.06 21.55
C ASP A 34 14.37 -10.90 20.53
N ILE A 35 15.34 -11.01 19.58
CA ILE A 35 15.55 -10.08 18.47
C ILE A 35 14.95 -10.64 17.18
N TYR A 36 13.96 -9.99 16.62
CA TYR A 36 13.24 -10.36 15.41
C TYR A 36 13.55 -9.39 14.28
N ILE A 37 14.10 -9.90 13.16
CA ILE A 37 14.49 -9.06 12.01
C ILE A 37 13.87 -9.60 10.73
N ASP A 38 13.02 -8.80 10.09
CA ASP A 38 12.52 -9.07 8.74
C ASP A 38 13.48 -8.51 7.68
N LYS A 39 13.96 -9.40 6.80
CA LYS A 39 14.85 -9.06 5.67
C LYS A 39 14.07 -9.21 4.37
N LYS A 40 13.34 -8.18 3.92
CA LYS A 40 12.67 -8.23 2.61
C LYS A 40 12.64 -6.88 1.91
N SER A 41 13.01 -6.91 0.63
CA SER A 41 12.80 -5.84 -0.33
C SER A 41 11.52 -6.10 -1.12
N GLY A 42 10.76 -5.07 -1.43
CA GLY A 42 9.72 -5.14 -2.44
C GLY A 42 8.28 -5.24 -1.94
N LYS A 43 7.40 -5.56 -2.84
CA LYS A 43 5.95 -5.49 -2.72
C LYS A 43 5.32 -6.49 -1.74
N ASP A 44 6.04 -7.55 -1.37
CA ASP A 44 5.51 -8.61 -0.52
C ASP A 44 5.63 -8.20 0.95
N PHE A 45 4.49 -8.08 1.56
CA PHE A 45 4.28 -7.63 2.94
C PHE A 45 4.32 -8.80 3.92
N ASP A 46 5.04 -9.85 3.58
CA ASP A 46 5.21 -11.01 4.44
C ASP A 46 6.24 -10.68 5.52
N ARG A 47 5.74 -10.20 6.66
CA ARG A 47 6.51 -9.92 7.88
C ARG A 47 6.50 -11.15 8.78
N GLU A 48 7.13 -12.20 8.33
CA GLU A 48 7.12 -13.49 9.03
C GLU A 48 7.62 -13.35 10.47
N GLN A 49 8.76 -12.67 10.66
CA GLN A 49 9.33 -12.48 12.00
C GLN A 49 8.45 -11.57 12.87
N TYR A 50 7.83 -10.55 12.28
CA TYR A 50 6.89 -9.71 12.99
C TYR A 50 5.64 -10.48 13.44
N GLN A 51 5.08 -11.33 12.58
CA GLN A 51 3.90 -12.13 12.93
C GLN A 51 4.22 -13.15 14.04
N ILE A 52 5.40 -13.79 13.98
CA ILE A 52 5.87 -14.68 15.05
C ILE A 52 5.99 -13.90 16.35
N LEU A 53 6.64 -12.76 16.34
CA LEU A 53 6.79 -11.88 17.51
C LEU A 53 5.42 -11.46 18.07
N LYS A 54 4.52 -10.96 17.21
CA LYS A 54 3.18 -10.50 17.62
C LYS A 54 2.38 -11.62 18.29
N GLY A 55 2.53 -12.87 17.83
CA GLY A 55 1.93 -14.05 18.45
C GLY A 55 2.52 -14.42 19.82
N GLN A 56 3.71 -13.94 20.15
CA GLN A 56 4.37 -14.20 21.45
C GLN A 56 4.12 -13.12 22.49
N LEU A 57 3.79 -11.88 22.05
CA LEU A 57 3.54 -10.76 22.95
C LEU A 57 2.42 -11.07 23.94
N ARG A 58 2.60 -10.69 25.19
CA ARG A 58 1.66 -10.84 26.30
C ARG A 58 1.51 -9.52 27.05
N ASP A 59 0.46 -9.40 27.81
CA ASP A 59 0.21 -8.25 28.68
C ASP A 59 1.43 -7.96 29.58
N GLY A 60 1.86 -6.71 29.58
CA GLY A 60 3.04 -6.20 30.29
C GLY A 60 4.38 -6.39 29.58
N ASP A 61 4.45 -7.04 28.42
CA ASP A 61 5.70 -7.14 27.64
C ASP A 61 6.06 -5.78 27.01
N LEU A 62 7.36 -5.60 26.70
CA LEU A 62 7.89 -4.42 26.02
C LEU A 62 8.35 -4.75 24.61
N LEU A 63 7.78 -4.09 23.62
CA LEU A 63 8.31 -4.06 22.26
C LEU A 63 9.24 -2.86 22.07
N VAL A 64 10.50 -3.14 21.75
CA VAL A 64 11.52 -2.13 21.44
C VAL A 64 11.75 -2.11 19.93
N ILE A 65 11.75 -0.92 19.33
CA ILE A 65 12.11 -0.69 17.92
C ILE A 65 13.15 0.40 17.81
N LEU A 66 13.99 0.35 16.78
CA LEU A 66 14.98 1.41 16.58
C LEU A 66 14.31 2.72 16.13
N SER A 67 13.39 2.65 15.17
CA SER A 67 12.68 3.80 14.60
C SER A 67 11.25 3.41 14.24
N ILE A 68 10.35 4.38 14.24
CA ILE A 68 8.91 4.14 14.06
C ILE A 68 8.54 3.57 12.68
N ASP A 69 9.32 3.87 11.64
CA ASP A 69 9.15 3.33 10.27
C ASP A 69 9.39 1.82 10.17
N ARG A 70 9.87 1.18 11.25
CA ARG A 70 9.97 -0.28 11.33
C ARG A 70 8.60 -0.92 11.49
N LEU A 71 7.65 -0.26 12.17
CA LEU A 71 6.29 -0.78 12.35
C LEU A 71 5.46 -0.78 11.07
N GLY A 72 5.68 0.17 10.16
CA GLY A 72 4.88 0.29 8.95
C GLY A 72 5.63 0.91 7.79
N ARG A 73 5.05 0.86 6.58
CA ARG A 73 5.54 1.55 5.38
C ARG A 73 4.92 2.93 5.20
N ASN A 74 3.75 3.10 5.76
CA ASN A 74 3.00 4.34 5.74
C ASN A 74 2.41 4.59 7.13
N TYR A 75 1.97 5.80 7.34
CA TYR A 75 1.45 6.24 8.63
C TYR A 75 0.25 5.44 9.11
N ASP A 76 -0.65 5.01 8.21
CA ASP A 76 -1.83 4.22 8.61
C ASP A 76 -1.46 2.87 9.18
N GLN A 77 -0.49 2.20 8.57
CA GLN A 77 0.01 0.92 9.08
C GLN A 77 0.71 1.10 10.41
N ILE A 78 1.53 2.16 10.56
CA ILE A 78 2.18 2.46 11.83
C ILE A 78 1.14 2.66 12.93
N ILE A 79 0.10 3.45 12.68
CA ILE A 79 -0.98 3.71 13.62
C ILE A 79 -1.74 2.45 13.98
N THR A 80 -2.05 1.61 12.98
CA THR A 80 -2.77 0.34 13.20
C THR A 80 -1.93 -0.59 14.07
N GLU A 81 -0.67 -0.84 13.69
CA GLU A 81 0.19 -1.75 14.45
C GLU A 81 0.47 -1.22 15.87
N TRP A 82 0.64 0.08 16.03
CA TRP A 82 0.79 0.69 17.35
C TRP A 82 -0.40 0.41 18.24
N ARG A 83 -1.61 0.68 17.73
CA ARG A 83 -2.85 0.44 18.48
C ARG A 83 -3.05 -1.04 18.81
N ASP A 84 -2.71 -1.91 17.88
CA ASP A 84 -2.81 -3.36 18.07
C ASP A 84 -1.92 -3.81 19.23
N ILE A 85 -0.64 -3.36 19.26
CA ILE A 85 0.30 -3.73 20.32
C ILE A 85 -0.17 -3.20 21.67
N ILE A 86 -0.61 -1.93 21.73
CA ILE A 86 -1.15 -1.35 22.97
C ILE A 86 -2.42 -2.09 23.42
N SER A 87 -3.27 -2.54 22.49
CA SER A 87 -4.47 -3.30 22.82
C SER A 87 -4.19 -4.70 23.40
N LEU A 88 -3.00 -5.26 23.09
CA LEU A 88 -2.52 -6.49 23.73
C LEU A 88 -2.02 -6.28 25.17
N GLY A 89 -2.04 -5.04 25.67
CA GLY A 89 -1.48 -4.68 26.97
C GLY A 89 0.04 -4.54 26.98
N CYS A 90 0.68 -4.51 25.82
CA CYS A 90 2.13 -4.37 25.68
C CYS A 90 2.55 -2.91 25.63
N ASP A 91 3.76 -2.63 26.13
CA ASP A 91 4.40 -1.33 25.97
C ASP A 91 5.24 -1.26 24.70
N ILE A 92 5.45 -0.04 24.20
CA ILE A 92 6.31 0.24 23.05
C ILE A 92 7.36 1.29 23.44
N LEU A 93 8.60 1.06 23.00
CA LEU A 93 9.71 2.01 23.11
C LEU A 93 10.37 2.19 21.73
N VAL A 94 10.50 3.45 21.30
CA VAL A 94 11.21 3.83 20.07
C VAL A 94 12.55 4.44 20.45
N LEU A 95 13.67 3.76 20.12
CA LEU A 95 15.00 4.14 20.61
C LEU A 95 15.49 5.49 20.08
N ASP A 96 15.19 5.81 18.79
CA ASP A 96 15.58 7.10 18.20
C ASP A 96 14.60 8.24 18.55
N MET A 97 13.50 7.92 19.22
CA MET A 97 12.48 8.89 19.64
C MET A 97 11.95 8.55 21.04
N PRO A 98 12.73 8.80 22.11
CA PRO A 98 12.38 8.39 23.49
C PRO A 98 11.09 8.99 24.04
N ILE A 99 10.55 10.04 23.42
CA ILE A 99 9.24 10.58 23.76
C ILE A 99 8.10 9.57 23.47
N LEU A 100 8.36 8.59 22.56
CA LEU A 100 7.46 7.49 22.25
C LEU A 100 7.81 6.26 23.11
N ASP A 101 7.74 6.43 24.40
CA ASP A 101 7.89 5.38 25.41
C ASP A 101 6.56 5.27 26.18
N THR A 102 5.85 4.17 25.99
CA THR A 102 4.52 3.98 26.61
C THR A 102 4.60 3.40 28.02
N ARG A 103 5.80 2.97 28.46
CA ARG A 103 5.98 2.41 29.80
C ARG A 103 5.53 3.38 30.90
N ASN A 104 4.88 2.81 31.89
CA ASN A 104 4.35 3.57 33.02
C ASN A 104 5.46 3.91 34.04
N THR A 105 6.40 4.76 33.64
CA THR A 105 7.44 5.31 34.52
C THR A 105 7.05 6.73 34.91
N ASP A 106 6.94 7.05 36.17
CA ASP A 106 6.71 8.37 36.80
C ASP A 106 6.00 9.43 35.93
N GLY A 107 4.66 9.33 35.77
CA GLY A 107 3.87 10.29 35.01
C GLY A 107 3.09 9.67 33.82
N GLY A 108 2.67 8.41 33.91
CA GLY A 108 2.06 7.60 32.87
C GLY A 108 0.93 8.25 32.06
N LEU A 109 0.14 9.15 32.65
CA LEU A 109 -0.90 9.90 31.95
C LEU A 109 -0.29 10.87 30.92
N THR A 110 0.79 11.55 31.24
CA THR A 110 1.44 12.52 30.34
C THR A 110 2.07 11.81 29.15
N LYS A 111 2.74 10.68 29.35
CA LYS A 111 3.36 9.91 28.26
C LYS A 111 2.32 9.29 27.33
N ARG A 112 1.24 8.71 27.86
CA ARG A 112 0.10 8.24 27.06
C ARG A 112 -0.50 9.36 26.22
N PHE A 113 -0.76 10.50 26.84
CA PHE A 113 -1.29 11.66 26.14
C PHE A 113 -0.36 12.13 25.01
N ILE A 114 0.94 12.19 25.24
CA ILE A 114 1.92 12.56 24.21
C ILE A 114 1.97 11.52 23.08
N SER A 115 1.93 10.23 23.39
CA SER A 115 1.88 9.16 22.40
C SER A 115 0.59 9.25 21.54
N ASP A 116 -0.55 9.49 22.16
CA ASP A 116 -1.83 9.66 21.45
C ASP A 116 -1.81 10.92 20.56
N LEU A 117 -1.27 12.03 21.08
CA LEU A 117 -1.12 13.27 20.32
C LEU A 117 -0.20 13.05 19.10
N PHE A 118 0.90 12.32 19.28
CA PHE A 118 1.82 11.99 18.19
C PHE A 118 1.14 11.15 17.12
N LEU A 119 0.35 10.14 17.50
CA LEU A 119 -0.43 9.34 16.55
C LEU A 119 -1.46 10.18 15.79
N GLN A 120 -2.07 11.17 16.44
CA GLN A 120 -2.98 12.11 15.77
C GLN A 120 -2.24 12.97 14.76
N ILE A 121 -1.04 13.47 15.10
CA ILE A 121 -0.19 14.23 14.16
C ILE A 121 0.19 13.36 12.97
N LEU A 122 0.62 12.12 13.18
CA LEU A 122 0.93 11.19 12.08
C LEU A 122 -0.28 10.92 11.20
N SER A 123 -1.48 10.76 11.78
CA SER A 123 -2.73 10.59 11.04
C SER A 123 -3.02 11.80 10.16
N TYR A 124 -2.86 13.01 10.70
CA TYR A 124 -3.05 14.25 9.96
C TYR A 124 -2.07 14.39 8.79
N VAL A 125 -0.78 14.13 9.03
CA VAL A 125 0.27 14.17 7.98
C VAL A 125 -0.03 13.15 6.88
N SER A 126 -0.48 11.95 7.25
CA SER A 126 -0.88 10.91 6.29
C SER A 126 -2.00 11.37 5.38
N GLU A 127 -3.04 11.99 5.92
CA GLU A 127 -4.19 12.48 5.14
C GLU A 127 -3.76 13.61 4.20
N GLN A 128 -2.95 14.56 4.69
CA GLN A 128 -2.39 15.64 3.86
C GLN A 128 -1.55 15.09 2.69
N GLU A 129 -0.75 14.08 2.91
CA GLU A 129 0.05 13.48 1.84
C GLU A 129 -0.84 12.79 0.79
N ARG A 130 -1.91 12.09 1.21
CA ARG A 130 -2.89 11.50 0.30
C ARG A 130 -3.59 12.56 -0.55
N GLU A 131 -4.01 13.65 0.06
CA GLU A 131 -4.64 14.78 -0.66
C GLU A 131 -3.68 15.40 -1.68
N ASN A 132 -2.43 15.59 -1.30
CA ASN A 132 -1.39 16.10 -2.18
C ASN A 132 -1.12 15.16 -3.38
N ILE A 133 -1.09 13.85 -3.16
CA ILE A 133 -0.93 12.85 -4.23
C ILE A 133 -2.13 12.91 -5.18
N ARG A 134 -3.37 12.93 -4.66
CA ARG A 134 -4.59 13.02 -5.47
C ARG A 134 -4.61 14.31 -6.30
N SER A 135 -4.22 15.44 -5.70
CA SER A 135 -4.14 16.73 -6.38
C SER A 135 -3.13 16.70 -7.53
N ARG A 136 -1.91 16.22 -7.28
CA ARG A 136 -0.87 16.06 -8.33
C ARG A 136 -1.31 15.13 -9.45
N GLN A 137 -1.98 14.02 -9.14
CA GLN A 137 -2.53 13.10 -10.14
C GLN A 137 -3.60 13.79 -11.01
N ARG A 138 -4.52 14.54 -10.39
CA ARG A 138 -5.55 15.30 -11.11
C ARG A 138 -4.94 16.30 -12.06
N GLN A 139 -3.99 17.10 -11.60
CA GLN A 139 -3.25 18.07 -12.43
C GLN A 139 -2.50 17.37 -13.57
N GLY A 140 -1.84 16.25 -13.30
CA GLY A 140 -1.15 15.46 -14.32
C GLY A 140 -2.09 14.92 -15.41
N ILE A 141 -3.27 14.43 -15.03
CA ILE A 141 -4.31 13.96 -15.96
C ILE A 141 -4.83 15.12 -16.81
N GLU A 142 -5.10 16.27 -16.18
CA GLU A 142 -5.59 17.46 -16.86
C GLU A 142 -4.58 18.00 -17.89
N THR A 143 -3.32 18.07 -17.49
CA THR A 143 -2.20 18.42 -18.39
C THR A 143 -2.06 17.42 -19.54
N ALA A 144 -2.16 16.12 -19.28
CA ALA A 144 -2.08 15.10 -20.32
C ALA A 144 -3.29 15.14 -21.28
N ARG A 145 -4.47 15.51 -20.78
CA ARG A 145 -5.67 15.72 -21.60
C ARG A 145 -5.51 16.94 -22.51
N SER A 146 -5.06 18.09 -21.97
CA SER A 146 -4.83 19.30 -22.75
C SER A 146 -3.77 19.12 -23.84
N GLN A 147 -2.78 18.26 -23.60
CA GLN A 147 -1.73 17.90 -24.56
C GLN A 147 -2.15 16.76 -25.53
N GLY A 148 -3.40 16.28 -25.48
CA GLY A 148 -3.87 15.17 -26.32
C GLY A 148 -3.19 13.82 -26.08
N LYS A 149 -2.40 13.68 -24.99
CA LYS A 149 -1.68 12.44 -24.65
C LYS A 149 -2.59 11.39 -24.04
N TYR A 150 -3.74 11.79 -23.50
CA TYR A 150 -4.67 10.88 -22.84
C TYR A 150 -5.63 10.27 -23.88
N LYS A 151 -5.22 9.16 -24.45
CA LYS A 151 -5.97 8.49 -25.55
C LYS A 151 -7.10 7.55 -25.06
N GLY A 152 -7.27 7.39 -23.75
CA GLY A 152 -8.24 6.46 -23.20
C GLY A 152 -7.89 4.98 -23.46
N ARG A 153 -8.90 4.11 -23.39
CA ARG A 153 -8.75 2.69 -23.72
C ARG A 153 -8.54 2.54 -25.22
N LYS A 154 -7.50 1.79 -25.63
CA LYS A 154 -7.27 1.46 -27.02
C LYS A 154 -8.54 0.86 -27.64
N PRO A 155 -8.98 1.34 -28.82
CA PRO A 155 -10.08 0.71 -29.54
C PRO A 155 -9.76 -0.76 -29.79
N ILE A 156 -10.77 -1.62 -29.71
CA ILE A 156 -10.62 -3.04 -30.09
C ILE A 156 -10.33 -3.06 -31.58
N ASP A 157 -9.18 -3.59 -31.96
CA ASP A 157 -8.86 -3.83 -33.37
C ASP A 157 -9.71 -4.99 -33.85
N VAL A 158 -10.53 -4.77 -34.91
CA VAL A 158 -11.42 -5.74 -35.44
C VAL A 158 -10.94 -6.05 -36.87
N GLN A 159 -10.26 -7.18 -36.99
CA GLN A 159 -9.81 -7.65 -38.30
C GLN A 159 -11.02 -7.91 -39.23
N ASN A 160 -10.85 -7.66 -40.52
CA ASN A 160 -11.87 -7.89 -41.57
C ASN A 160 -13.18 -7.10 -41.41
N PHE A 161 -13.15 -5.97 -40.67
CA PHE A 161 -14.34 -5.15 -40.44
C PHE A 161 -14.97 -4.67 -41.73
N GLN A 162 -14.18 -4.25 -42.73
CA GLN A 162 -14.66 -3.70 -43.98
C GLN A 162 -15.44 -4.75 -44.83
N GLU A 163 -14.95 -5.99 -44.89
CA GLU A 163 -15.57 -7.08 -45.61
C GLU A 163 -16.93 -7.46 -44.98
N VAL A 164 -16.89 -7.66 -43.65
CA VAL A 164 -18.11 -8.03 -42.90
C VAL A 164 -19.13 -6.90 -42.91
N TYR A 165 -18.70 -5.63 -42.85
CA TYR A 165 -19.57 -4.48 -43.01
C TYR A 165 -20.25 -4.43 -44.37
N ALA A 166 -19.50 -4.69 -45.46
CA ALA A 166 -20.06 -4.70 -46.81
C ALA A 166 -21.10 -5.81 -47.00
N GLU A 167 -20.90 -7.00 -46.46
CA GLU A 167 -21.86 -8.07 -46.46
C GLU A 167 -23.13 -7.75 -45.66
N TRP A 168 -22.94 -7.16 -44.46
CA TRP A 168 -24.07 -6.74 -43.65
C TRP A 168 -24.87 -5.63 -44.33
N LYS A 169 -24.20 -4.64 -44.90
CA LYS A 169 -24.88 -3.51 -45.58
C LYS A 169 -25.65 -3.96 -46.82
N ARG A 170 -25.18 -4.98 -47.54
CA ARG A 170 -25.89 -5.61 -48.67
C ARG A 170 -27.04 -6.51 -48.22
N GLY A 171 -27.19 -6.76 -46.91
CA GLY A 171 -28.25 -7.62 -46.38
C GLY A 171 -27.97 -9.13 -46.50
N THR A 172 -26.77 -9.54 -46.92
CA THR A 172 -26.36 -10.96 -47.05
C THR A 172 -26.21 -11.65 -45.70
N ILE A 173 -25.87 -10.89 -44.66
CA ILE A 173 -25.77 -11.38 -43.27
C ILE A 173 -26.52 -10.47 -42.29
N THR A 174 -26.98 -11.07 -41.19
CA THR A 174 -27.62 -10.32 -40.11
C THR A 174 -26.56 -9.59 -39.23
N ALA A 175 -26.97 -8.54 -38.52
CA ALA A 175 -26.08 -7.87 -37.59
C ALA A 175 -25.50 -8.80 -36.49
N ARG A 176 -26.31 -9.80 -36.08
CA ARG A 176 -25.86 -10.83 -35.14
C ARG A 176 -24.71 -11.66 -35.70
N LYS A 177 -24.87 -12.09 -36.98
CA LYS A 177 -23.85 -12.87 -37.68
C LYS A 177 -22.59 -12.04 -37.94
N ALA A 178 -22.77 -10.77 -38.32
CA ALA A 178 -21.62 -9.83 -38.44
C ALA A 178 -20.82 -9.69 -37.16
N MET A 179 -21.50 -9.50 -36.02
CA MET A 179 -20.83 -9.40 -34.71
C MET A 179 -20.08 -10.69 -34.34
N GLU A 180 -20.65 -11.85 -34.67
CA GLU A 180 -20.01 -13.16 -34.47
C GLU A 180 -18.73 -13.31 -35.31
N LEU A 181 -18.77 -12.99 -36.59
CA LEU A 181 -17.64 -13.03 -37.52
C LEU A 181 -16.51 -12.05 -37.10
N LEU A 182 -16.84 -10.97 -36.43
CA LEU A 182 -15.91 -9.98 -35.90
C LEU A 182 -15.36 -10.34 -34.50
N GLY A 183 -15.39 -11.64 -34.13
CA GLY A 183 -14.86 -12.12 -32.86
C GLY A 183 -15.81 -11.96 -31.66
N GLY A 184 -17.13 -11.92 -31.91
CA GLY A 184 -18.16 -11.85 -30.86
C GLY A 184 -18.22 -10.47 -30.16
N ILE A 185 -17.98 -9.41 -30.91
CA ILE A 185 -18.03 -8.05 -30.34
C ILE A 185 -19.45 -7.68 -29.89
N LYS A 186 -19.53 -6.85 -28.83
CA LYS A 186 -20.83 -6.38 -28.31
C LYS A 186 -21.54 -5.43 -29.30
N PRO A 187 -22.89 -5.39 -29.32
CA PRO A 187 -23.66 -4.52 -30.21
C PRO A 187 -23.20 -3.04 -30.18
N ASN A 188 -22.99 -2.49 -29.01
CA ASN A 188 -22.51 -1.10 -28.85
C ASN A 188 -21.15 -0.87 -29.56
N THR A 189 -20.27 -1.86 -29.55
CA THR A 189 -18.98 -1.78 -30.25
C THR A 189 -19.15 -1.86 -31.73
N PHE A 190 -20.01 -2.75 -32.21
CA PHE A 190 -20.33 -2.93 -33.63
C PHE A 190 -20.90 -1.64 -34.23
N TYR A 191 -22.01 -1.14 -33.69
CA TYR A 191 -22.65 0.06 -34.23
C TYR A 191 -21.80 1.33 -34.12
N ARG A 192 -20.96 1.43 -33.08
CA ARG A 192 -19.99 2.52 -33.02
C ARG A 192 -18.97 2.45 -34.15
N ARG A 193 -18.44 1.27 -34.46
CA ARG A 193 -17.52 1.05 -35.58
C ARG A 193 -18.18 1.32 -36.92
N VAL A 194 -19.42 0.94 -37.09
CA VAL A 194 -20.22 1.27 -38.29
C VAL A 194 -20.27 2.80 -38.46
N LYS A 195 -20.62 3.52 -37.42
CA LYS A 195 -20.70 4.99 -37.46
C LYS A 195 -19.37 5.64 -37.77
N GLU A 196 -18.28 5.14 -37.16
CA GLU A 196 -16.90 5.61 -37.39
C GLU A 196 -16.48 5.36 -38.86
N HIS A 197 -16.82 4.20 -39.42
CA HIS A 197 -16.51 3.83 -40.80
C HIS A 197 -17.32 4.67 -41.81
N GLU A 198 -18.63 4.83 -41.60
CA GLU A 198 -19.50 5.67 -42.45
C GLU A 198 -19.04 7.14 -42.45
N ALA A 199 -18.57 7.67 -41.31
CA ALA A 199 -18.04 9.03 -41.21
C ALA A 199 -16.66 9.19 -41.89
N SER A 200 -15.91 8.10 -42.11
CA SER A 200 -14.59 8.16 -42.78
C SER A 200 -14.67 7.98 -44.30
N VAL A 201 -15.80 7.52 -44.86
CA VAL A 201 -16.02 7.23 -46.28
C VAL A 201 -16.94 8.27 -46.95
N GLY A 202 -17.65 9.09 -46.17
CA GLY A 202 -18.43 10.26 -46.61
C GLY A 202 -17.66 11.55 -46.44
#